data_93b5d2a77a6aff2f56c8347bb847c693
#
_entry.id   93b5d2a77a6aff2f56c8347bb847c693
#
_cell.length_a   1.000
_cell.length_b   1.000
_cell.length_c   1.000
_cell.angle_alpha   90.00
_cell.angle_beta   90.00
_cell.angle_gamma   90.00
#
_symmetry.space_group_name_H-M   'P 1'
#
loop_
_entity.id
_entity.type
_entity.pdbx_description
1 polymer ?
#
loop_
_entity_poly.entity_id
_entity_poly.type
_entity_poly.pdbx_seq_one_letter_code
_entity_poly.pdbx_strand_id
1 'polypeptide(L)'
;QRVLGQLKRTGPDGQDVPRIVFTKGGGLWLSQMQSLDCDVLGLDWTVNLGAARELLWKDGKGKGLQGNLDPNVLFAPPEAVQAEARKVLDSFGKPHQGEGRGPTHIFNLGHGISQFTPPEHVAALVETVHGHSRAMRQTAI
;
A
#
# COMPACT_ATOMS: atom_id res chain seq x y z
N GLN A 1 1.57 -17.17 -10.65
CA GLN A 1 2.19 -16.86 -11.96
C GLN A 1 1.33 -17.29 -13.15
N ARG A 2 0.65 -18.46 -13.12
CA ARG A 2 -0.19 -18.94 -14.24
C ARG A 2 -1.34 -17.98 -14.58
N VAL A 3 -2.02 -17.41 -13.57
CA VAL A 3 -3.11 -16.43 -13.76
C VAL A 3 -2.54 -15.14 -14.34
N LEU A 4 -1.49 -14.59 -13.72
CA LEU A 4 -0.89 -13.31 -14.13
C LEU A 4 -0.40 -13.35 -15.59
N GLY A 5 0.19 -14.48 -16.03
CA GLY A 5 0.66 -14.64 -17.41
C GLY A 5 -0.46 -14.66 -18.47
N GLN A 6 -1.72 -14.81 -18.06
CA GLN A 6 -2.87 -14.79 -18.96
C GLN A 6 -3.59 -13.44 -19.00
N LEU A 7 -3.26 -12.52 -18.07
CA LEU A 7 -3.84 -11.19 -18.07
C LEU A 7 -3.17 -10.31 -19.12
N LYS A 8 -3.99 -9.55 -19.85
CA LYS A 8 -3.47 -8.57 -20.80
C LYS A 8 -2.72 -7.45 -20.06
N ARG A 9 -1.55 -7.07 -20.56
CA ARG A 9 -0.77 -5.94 -20.11
C ARG A 9 -1.08 -4.65 -20.86
N THR A 10 -1.75 -4.75 -21.98
CA THR A 10 -2.00 -3.62 -22.87
C THR A 10 -3.50 -3.35 -22.94
N GLY A 11 -3.89 -2.12 -22.69
CA GLY A 11 -5.26 -1.63 -22.86
C GLY A 11 -5.65 -1.44 -24.33
N PRO A 12 -6.93 -1.12 -24.60
CA PRO A 12 -7.42 -0.89 -25.98
C PRO A 12 -6.71 0.25 -26.70
N ASP A 13 -6.17 1.20 -25.96
CA ASP A 13 -5.43 2.38 -26.43
C ASP A 13 -3.92 2.14 -26.58
N GLY A 14 -3.46 0.90 -26.39
CA GLY A 14 -2.04 0.54 -26.45
C GLY A 14 -1.23 0.86 -25.22
N GLN A 15 -1.84 1.42 -24.14
CA GLN A 15 -1.16 1.75 -22.91
C GLN A 15 -0.97 0.54 -21.99
N ASP A 16 0.10 0.56 -21.21
CA ASP A 16 0.35 -0.46 -20.19
C ASP A 16 -0.71 -0.41 -19.10
N VAL A 17 -1.26 -1.58 -18.75
CA VAL A 17 -2.19 -1.76 -17.63
C VAL A 17 -1.41 -2.27 -16.42
N PRO A 18 -1.24 -1.46 -15.36
CA PRO A 18 -0.55 -1.91 -14.16
C PRO A 18 -1.33 -3.02 -13.44
N ARG A 19 -0.60 -3.95 -12.83
CA ARG A 19 -1.16 -5.09 -12.10
C ARG A 19 -0.86 -4.99 -10.64
N ILE A 20 -1.90 -5.13 -9.81
CA ILE A 20 -1.78 -5.23 -8.36
C ILE A 20 -2.15 -6.65 -7.95
N VAL A 21 -1.29 -7.29 -7.18
CA VAL A 21 -1.56 -8.63 -6.62
C VAL A 21 -1.72 -8.51 -5.12
N PHE A 22 -2.86 -8.93 -4.62
CA PHE A 22 -3.16 -9.00 -3.19
C PHE A 22 -3.37 -10.45 -2.75
N THR A 23 -2.86 -10.80 -1.59
CA THR A 23 -3.19 -12.05 -0.92
C THR A 23 -3.23 -11.85 0.60
N LYS A 24 -4.31 -12.29 1.22
CA LYS A 24 -4.43 -12.32 2.68
C LYS A 24 -3.48 -13.38 3.25
N GLY A 25 -2.75 -13.04 4.30
CA GLY A 25 -1.75 -13.93 4.90
C GLY A 25 -0.48 -14.10 4.05
N GLY A 26 -0.28 -13.25 3.04
CA GLY A 26 0.85 -13.34 2.13
C GLY A 26 2.21 -12.95 2.71
N GLY A 27 2.25 -12.42 3.94
CA GLY A 27 3.48 -11.93 4.56
C GLY A 27 4.61 -12.96 4.64
N LEU A 28 4.29 -14.22 4.82
CA LEU A 28 5.27 -15.33 4.83
C LEU A 28 5.91 -15.59 3.45
N TRP A 29 5.29 -15.11 2.37
CA TRP A 29 5.67 -15.40 0.99
C TRP A 29 6.22 -14.17 0.26
N LEU A 30 6.52 -13.08 0.97
CA LEU A 30 6.97 -11.81 0.35
C LEU A 30 8.16 -12.00 -0.58
N SER A 31 9.16 -12.75 -0.18
CA SER A 31 10.34 -13.01 -1.02
C SER A 31 9.99 -13.73 -2.30
N GLN A 32 9.06 -14.68 -2.26
CA GLN A 32 8.59 -15.40 -3.44
C GLN A 32 7.69 -14.51 -4.31
N MET A 33 6.89 -13.64 -3.68
CA MET A 33 6.02 -12.70 -4.39
C MET A 33 6.81 -11.64 -5.17
N GLN A 34 8.06 -11.39 -4.81
CA GLN A 34 8.94 -10.49 -5.56
C GLN A 34 9.11 -10.92 -7.03
N SER A 35 9.09 -12.21 -7.31
CA SER A 35 9.23 -12.76 -8.67
C SER A 35 7.94 -12.75 -9.51
N LEU A 36 6.80 -12.33 -8.94
CA LEU A 36 5.54 -12.25 -9.68
C LEU A 36 5.58 -11.15 -10.75
N ASP A 37 4.93 -11.38 -11.88
CA ASP A 37 4.75 -10.38 -12.94
C ASP A 37 3.64 -9.39 -12.57
N CYS A 38 3.94 -8.50 -11.62
CA CYS A 38 3.06 -7.42 -11.19
C CYS A 38 3.87 -6.17 -10.82
N ASP A 39 3.20 -5.04 -10.75
CA ASP A 39 3.81 -3.74 -10.47
C ASP A 39 3.71 -3.39 -8.97
N VAL A 40 2.66 -3.85 -8.31
CA VAL A 40 2.37 -3.56 -6.90
C VAL A 40 1.96 -4.85 -6.17
N LEU A 41 2.42 -4.99 -4.95
CA LEU A 41 1.97 -6.02 -4.01
C LEU A 41 1.06 -5.41 -2.96
N GLY A 42 -0.17 -5.91 -2.91
CA GLY A 42 -1.13 -5.59 -1.85
C GLY A 42 -0.87 -6.46 -0.62
N LEU A 43 -0.77 -5.82 0.53
CA LEU A 43 -0.44 -6.45 1.81
C LEU A 43 -1.60 -6.28 2.79
N ASP A 44 -1.85 -7.32 3.57
CA ASP A 44 -2.77 -7.22 4.70
C ASP A 44 -2.10 -6.60 5.94
N TRP A 45 -2.89 -6.31 6.96
CA TRP A 45 -2.45 -5.61 8.18
C TRP A 45 -1.47 -6.40 9.07
N THR A 46 -1.23 -7.68 8.78
CA THR A 46 -0.29 -8.51 9.54
C THR A 46 1.16 -8.27 9.15
N VAL A 47 1.39 -7.52 8.07
CA VAL A 47 2.72 -7.22 7.53
C VAL A 47 3.16 -5.81 7.92
N ASN A 48 4.38 -5.65 8.42
CA ASN A 48 4.97 -4.33 8.58
C ASN A 48 5.44 -3.78 7.22
N LEU A 49 4.90 -2.62 6.80
CA LEU A 49 5.19 -2.03 5.50
C LEU A 49 6.65 -1.60 5.33
N GLY A 50 7.27 -1.08 6.39
CA GLY A 50 8.68 -0.69 6.36
C GLY A 50 9.59 -1.89 6.12
N ALA A 51 9.39 -2.96 6.87
CA ALA A 51 10.12 -4.21 6.68
C ALA A 51 9.87 -4.83 5.28
N ALA A 52 8.63 -4.78 4.80
CA ALA A 52 8.31 -5.24 3.45
C ALA A 52 9.01 -4.39 2.38
N ARG A 53 9.05 -3.07 2.56
CA ARG A 53 9.77 -2.16 1.67
C ARG A 53 11.27 -2.50 1.62
N GLU A 54 11.91 -2.66 2.76
CA GLU A 54 13.34 -3.01 2.85
C GLU A 54 13.64 -4.37 2.20
N LEU A 55 12.75 -5.35 2.39
CA LEU A 55 12.91 -6.66 1.78
C LEU A 55 12.76 -6.63 0.26
N LEU A 56 11.78 -5.87 -0.24
CA LEU A 56 11.35 -5.91 -1.64
C LEU A 56 12.06 -4.86 -2.53
N TRP A 57 12.66 -3.83 -1.95
CA TRP A 57 13.42 -2.82 -2.68
C TRP A 57 14.91 -2.99 -2.42
N LYS A 58 15.61 -3.52 -3.43
CA LYS A 58 17.06 -3.72 -3.40
C LYS A 58 17.67 -3.26 -4.72
N ASP A 59 18.81 -2.60 -4.63
CA ASP A 59 19.60 -2.17 -5.80
C ASP A 59 18.80 -1.36 -6.82
N GLY A 60 17.91 -0.49 -6.33
CA GLY A 60 17.07 0.37 -7.17
C GLY A 60 15.95 -0.36 -7.90
N LYS A 61 15.67 -1.61 -7.55
CA LYS A 61 14.62 -2.44 -8.15
C LYS A 61 13.65 -2.95 -7.10
N GLY A 62 12.39 -3.00 -7.45
CA GLY A 62 11.34 -3.51 -6.54
C GLY A 62 9.94 -3.25 -7.08
N LYS A 63 8.96 -3.51 -6.23
CA LYS A 63 7.53 -3.31 -6.52
C LYS A 63 6.96 -2.23 -5.62
N GLY A 64 5.92 -1.55 -6.10
CA GLY A 64 5.08 -0.73 -5.24
C GLY A 64 4.40 -1.58 -4.17
N LEU A 65 4.05 -0.98 -3.04
CA LEU A 65 3.28 -1.61 -1.98
C LEU A 65 1.91 -0.95 -1.85
N GLN A 66 0.87 -1.75 -1.64
CA GLN A 66 -0.47 -1.27 -1.33
C GLN A 66 -0.90 -1.83 0.03
N GLY A 67 -1.46 -0.99 0.86
CA GLY A 67 -2.00 -1.39 2.16
C GLY A 67 -1.72 -0.35 3.24
N ASN A 68 -1.84 -0.70 4.51
CA ASN A 68 -2.35 -1.98 5.02
C ASN A 68 -2.95 -1.78 6.42
N LEU A 69 -3.73 -0.70 6.60
CA LEU A 69 -4.39 -0.46 7.88
C LEU A 69 -5.37 -1.61 8.21
N ASP A 70 -5.37 -2.06 9.47
CA ASP A 70 -6.38 -3.00 9.94
C ASP A 70 -7.77 -2.35 9.84
N PRO A 71 -8.71 -2.92 9.07
CA PRO A 71 -10.04 -2.35 8.93
C PRO A 71 -10.84 -2.29 10.25
N ASN A 72 -10.50 -3.11 11.25
CA ASN A 72 -11.15 -3.05 12.56
C ASN A 72 -10.83 -1.76 13.33
N VAL A 73 -9.74 -1.08 13.00
CA VAL A 73 -9.40 0.24 13.55
C VAL A 73 -10.52 1.26 13.27
N LEU A 74 -11.26 1.09 12.18
CA LEU A 74 -12.37 1.99 11.82
C LEU A 74 -13.56 1.92 12.78
N PHE A 75 -13.60 0.98 13.71
CA PHE A 75 -14.59 0.97 14.80
C PHE A 75 -14.14 1.78 16.03
N ALA A 76 -12.87 2.17 16.07
CA ALA A 76 -12.34 3.00 17.15
C ALA A 76 -12.72 4.48 16.94
N PRO A 77 -12.61 5.33 17.99
CA PRO A 77 -12.81 6.78 17.83
C PRO A 77 -11.91 7.39 16.74
N PRO A 78 -12.34 8.49 16.09
CA PRO A 78 -11.59 9.11 14.99
C PRO A 78 -10.12 9.39 15.30
N GLU A 79 -9.81 9.79 16.53
CA GLU A 79 -8.44 10.08 16.96
C GLU A 79 -7.54 8.83 16.89
N ALA A 80 -8.09 7.67 17.26
CA ALA A 80 -7.37 6.39 17.17
C ALA A 80 -7.19 5.98 15.70
N VAL A 81 -8.22 6.15 14.86
CA VAL A 81 -8.14 5.93 13.41
C VAL A 81 -7.01 6.77 12.80
N GLN A 82 -6.96 8.06 13.14
CA GLN A 82 -5.94 8.98 12.67
C GLN A 82 -4.54 8.57 13.13
N ALA A 83 -4.39 8.17 14.40
CA ALA A 83 -3.11 7.74 14.94
C ALA A 83 -2.58 6.49 14.22
N GLU A 84 -3.42 5.49 14.01
CA GLU A 84 -3.03 4.26 13.32
C GLU A 84 -2.73 4.51 11.83
N ALA A 85 -3.50 5.39 11.16
CA ALA A 85 -3.20 5.78 9.78
C ALA A 85 -1.80 6.42 9.64
N ARG A 86 -1.44 7.31 10.57
CA ARG A 86 -0.09 7.91 10.61
C ARG A 86 0.99 6.84 10.81
N LYS A 87 0.79 5.89 11.73
CA LYS A 87 1.75 4.79 11.95
C LYS A 87 2.00 3.97 10.68
N VAL A 88 0.96 3.67 9.91
CA VAL A 88 1.09 2.95 8.63
C VAL A 88 1.92 3.76 7.64
N LEU A 89 1.63 5.06 7.50
CA LEU A 89 2.37 5.95 6.61
C LEU A 89 3.84 6.10 7.04
N ASP A 90 4.07 6.31 8.33
CA ASP A 90 5.42 6.46 8.90
C ASP A 90 6.23 5.17 8.81
N SER A 91 5.58 4.01 8.97
CA SER A 91 6.21 2.70 8.79
C SER A 91 6.72 2.51 7.36
N PHE A 92 5.94 2.87 6.36
CA PHE A 92 6.42 2.86 4.97
C PHE A 92 7.53 3.90 4.77
N GLY A 93 7.42 5.05 5.42
CA GLY A 93 8.34 6.18 5.26
C GLY A 93 8.07 7.00 3.99
N LYS A 94 9.01 7.88 3.67
CA LYS A 94 8.87 8.75 2.49
C LYS A 94 8.86 7.94 1.20
N PRO A 95 7.87 8.16 0.31
CA PRO A 95 7.91 7.58 -1.02
C PRO A 95 9.05 8.20 -1.84
N HIS A 96 9.45 7.51 -2.87
CA HIS A 96 10.44 8.03 -3.80
C HIS A 96 9.94 9.33 -4.47
N GLN A 97 10.81 10.33 -4.49
CA GLN A 97 10.59 11.61 -5.17
C GLN A 97 11.79 11.86 -6.08
N GLY A 98 11.54 12.01 -7.35
CA GLY A 98 12.58 12.25 -8.33
C GLY A 98 12.40 11.45 -9.61
N GLU A 99 13.36 11.58 -10.52
CA GLU A 99 13.36 10.81 -11.76
C GLU A 99 13.67 9.34 -11.51
N GLY A 100 13.05 8.47 -12.29
CA GLY A 100 13.25 7.03 -12.21
C GLY A 100 12.24 6.31 -11.31
N ARG A 101 12.51 5.02 -11.09
CA ARG A 101 11.67 4.15 -10.25
C ARG A 101 12.20 4.13 -8.82
N GLY A 102 11.29 4.27 -7.86
CA GLY A 102 11.58 4.15 -6.45
C GLY A 102 10.43 3.51 -5.68
N PRO A 103 10.60 3.27 -4.38
CA PRO A 103 9.53 2.69 -3.55
C PRO A 103 8.31 3.59 -3.55
N THR A 104 7.16 3.03 -3.92
CA THR A 104 5.86 3.72 -3.97
C THR A 104 4.87 3.05 -3.03
N HIS A 105 3.97 3.85 -2.46
CA HIS A 105 2.93 3.39 -1.55
C HIS A 105 1.56 3.84 -2.04
N ILE A 106 0.65 2.90 -2.12
CA ILE A 106 -0.79 3.14 -2.28
C ILE A 106 -1.44 2.83 -0.93
N PHE A 107 -1.83 3.86 -0.18
CA PHE A 107 -2.51 3.62 1.09
C PHE A 107 -3.84 2.91 0.86
N ASN A 108 -4.07 1.86 1.58
CA ASN A 108 -5.31 1.09 1.56
C ASN A 108 -5.53 0.42 2.92
N LEU A 109 -6.72 -0.10 3.14
CA LEU A 109 -6.97 -1.07 4.20
C LEU A 109 -6.34 -2.41 3.83
N GLY A 110 -5.92 -3.16 4.82
CA GLY A 110 -5.38 -4.52 4.61
C GLY A 110 -6.45 -5.57 4.26
N HIS A 111 -7.73 -5.17 4.24
CA HIS A 111 -8.89 -5.99 3.90
C HIS A 111 -10.11 -5.10 3.62
N GLY A 112 -11.23 -5.68 3.20
CA GLY A 112 -12.50 -4.94 3.04
C GLY A 112 -13.06 -4.43 4.38
N ILE A 113 -13.77 -3.30 4.35
CA ILE A 113 -14.40 -2.74 5.54
C ILE A 113 -15.74 -3.44 5.86
N SER A 114 -16.14 -3.36 7.12
CA SER A 114 -17.48 -3.79 7.53
C SER A 114 -18.56 -2.81 7.03
N GLN A 115 -19.73 -3.33 6.67
CA GLN A 115 -20.91 -2.51 6.36
C GLN A 115 -21.39 -1.64 7.52
N PHE A 116 -20.96 -1.94 8.75
CA PHE A 116 -21.28 -1.19 9.96
C PHE A 116 -20.23 -0.12 10.32
N THR A 117 -19.22 0.07 9.48
CA THR A 117 -18.21 1.11 9.70
C THR A 117 -18.86 2.49 9.59
N PRO A 118 -18.73 3.38 10.61
CA PRO A 118 -19.25 4.73 10.53
C PRO A 118 -18.59 5.53 9.40
N PRO A 119 -19.35 6.16 8.49
CA PRO A 119 -18.78 6.94 7.38
C PRO A 119 -17.84 8.06 7.82
N GLU A 120 -18.11 8.69 8.96
CA GLU A 120 -17.28 9.75 9.54
C GLU A 120 -15.88 9.25 9.94
N HIS A 121 -15.74 7.99 10.34
CA HIS A 121 -14.43 7.39 10.64
C HIS A 121 -13.63 7.17 9.35
N VAL A 122 -14.31 6.82 8.26
CA VAL A 122 -13.67 6.73 6.93
C VAL A 122 -13.24 8.12 6.45
N ALA A 123 -14.05 9.15 6.65
CA ALA A 123 -13.69 10.52 6.33
C ALA A 123 -12.44 10.96 7.10
N ALA A 124 -12.39 10.72 8.42
CA ALA A 124 -11.23 11.03 9.25
C ALA A 124 -9.97 10.29 8.79
N LEU A 125 -10.11 9.03 8.35
CA LEU A 125 -9.01 8.27 7.75
C LEU A 125 -8.49 8.96 6.48
N VAL A 126 -9.37 9.26 5.54
CA VAL A 126 -9.00 9.85 4.23
C VAL A 126 -8.32 11.21 4.42
N GLU A 127 -8.89 12.09 5.25
CA GLU A 127 -8.30 13.39 5.58
C GLU A 127 -6.90 13.26 6.17
N THR A 128 -6.73 12.32 7.10
CA THR A 128 -5.43 12.06 7.75
C THR A 128 -4.39 11.55 6.75
N VAL A 129 -4.77 10.59 5.92
CA VAL A 129 -3.86 10.05 4.89
C VAL A 129 -3.42 11.15 3.93
N HIS A 130 -4.34 11.98 3.45
CA HIS A 130 -4.01 13.09 2.55
C HIS A 130 -3.14 14.15 3.23
N GLY A 131 -3.52 14.59 4.43
CA GLY A 131 -2.78 15.62 5.17
C GLY A 131 -1.36 15.17 5.52
N HIS A 132 -1.25 14.01 6.19
CA HIS A 132 0.04 13.49 6.65
C HIS A 132 0.97 13.14 5.48
N SER A 133 0.47 12.48 4.44
CA SER A 133 1.30 12.13 3.28
C SER A 133 1.80 13.36 2.50
N ARG A 134 1.03 14.46 2.46
CA ARG A 134 1.50 15.74 1.88
C ARG A 134 2.61 16.36 2.72
N ALA A 135 2.42 16.39 4.05
CA ALA A 135 3.45 16.90 4.96
C ALA A 135 4.75 16.11 4.85
N MET A 136 4.68 14.78 4.81
CA MET A 136 5.86 13.92 4.63
C MET A 136 6.64 14.23 3.34
N ARG A 137 5.94 14.60 2.24
CA ARG A 137 6.56 14.95 0.97
C ARG A 137 7.19 16.34 0.98
N GLN A 138 6.63 17.29 1.74
CA GLN A 138 7.13 18.65 1.82
C GLN A 138 8.37 18.79 2.69
N THR A 139 8.60 17.88 3.64
CA THR A 139 9.75 17.91 4.56
C THR A 139 11.03 17.31 3.93
N ALA A 140 11.12 17.23 2.63
CA ALA A 140 12.32 16.78 1.92
C ALA A 140 13.20 17.98 1.56
N ILE A 141 14.10 18.31 2.48
CA ILE A 141 15.33 19.08 2.20
C ILE A 141 16.50 18.23 2.66
#